data_9b1e8c7c134f623f577cc116c4cae62a
#
_entry.id   9b1e8c7c134f623f577cc116c4cae62a
#
_cell.length_a   1.000
_cell.length_b   1.000
_cell.length_c   1.000
_cell.angle_alpha   90.00
_cell.angle_beta   90.00
_cell.angle_gamma   90.00
#
_symmetry.space_group_name_H-M   'P 1'
#
loop_
_entity.id
_entity.type
_entity.pdbx_description
1 polymer ?
#
loop_
_entity_poly.entity_id
_entity_poly.type
_entity_poly.pdbx_seq_one_letter_code
_entity_poly.pdbx_strand_id
1 'polypeptide(L)'
;NNRLGFLTKDNVSMSKVNGFFNFYFTSALTSTDADPIDINCSSIRPAVLHAVIPSAQGLILFSKNQQFIMFSDAEILTPSSAVIRGISNYEMDSTIDPVDVGTTINFVSKTPSYTRIFGMQTRGSEESPVVMDIGKIVSEWVPDTVNSLLSSPQNSLIALYGDNRSAYEGDNNMYIFKTYSVGDKMLMQAWFNWELPGNIQHASIDSDTMWSVVEYKGKYTLISASLTQTPEEKIIETSDGQ
;
A
#
# COMPACT_ATOMS: atom_id res chain seq x y z
N ASN A 1 -12.34 1.09 18.34
CA ASN A 1 -12.95 0.04 19.18
C ASN A 1 -11.96 -0.88 19.90
N ASN A 2 -10.66 -0.64 19.84
CA ASN A 2 -9.62 -1.35 20.61
C ASN A 2 -9.77 -2.89 20.57
N ARG A 3 -9.73 -3.45 19.36
CA ARG A 3 -9.80 -4.88 19.07
C ARG A 3 -8.54 -5.30 18.30
N LEU A 4 -8.02 -6.48 18.58
CA LEU A 4 -7.01 -7.13 17.73
C LEU A 4 -7.73 -7.87 16.61
N GLY A 5 -7.31 -7.65 15.37
CA GLY A 5 -7.88 -8.30 14.18
C GLY A 5 -6.89 -9.18 13.44
N PHE A 6 -7.40 -10.26 12.88
CA PHE A 6 -6.66 -11.17 12.01
C PHE A 6 -7.41 -11.39 10.70
N LEU A 7 -6.65 -11.48 9.61
CA LEU A 7 -7.14 -11.95 8.33
C LEU A 7 -6.86 -13.46 8.20
N THR A 8 -7.89 -14.22 7.91
CA THR A 8 -7.78 -15.68 7.78
C THR A 8 -8.50 -16.13 6.54
N LYS A 9 -7.78 -16.39 5.45
CA LYS A 9 -8.38 -16.71 4.15
C LYS A 9 -9.39 -15.64 3.73
N ASP A 10 -10.67 -15.97 3.73
CA ASP A 10 -11.80 -15.11 3.36
C ASP A 10 -12.50 -14.47 4.56
N ASN A 11 -11.92 -14.60 5.76
CA ASN A 11 -12.53 -14.21 7.01
C ASN A 11 -11.73 -13.11 7.72
N VAL A 12 -12.45 -12.22 8.41
CA VAL A 12 -11.90 -11.23 9.34
C VAL A 12 -12.39 -11.58 10.73
N SER A 13 -11.43 -11.95 11.60
CA SER A 13 -11.71 -12.25 13.00
C SER A 13 -11.14 -11.15 13.89
N MET A 14 -11.97 -10.56 14.75
CA MET A 14 -11.56 -9.54 15.71
C MET A 14 -11.87 -9.97 17.13
N SER A 15 -10.96 -9.68 18.05
CA SER A 15 -11.08 -9.98 19.46
C SER A 15 -12.24 -9.22 20.13
N LYS A 16 -12.56 -9.57 21.36
CA LYS A 16 -13.38 -8.75 22.26
C LYS A 16 -12.83 -7.35 22.41
N VAL A 17 -13.72 -6.39 22.67
CA VAL A 17 -13.32 -5.01 23.03
C VAL A 17 -12.44 -5.05 24.28
N ASN A 18 -11.26 -4.42 24.19
CA ASN A 18 -10.22 -4.40 25.23
C ASN A 18 -9.69 -5.77 25.70
N GLY A 19 -10.05 -6.83 24.99
CA GLY A 19 -9.59 -8.20 25.28
C GLY A 19 -8.83 -8.79 24.11
N PHE A 20 -7.61 -8.30 23.82
CA PHE A 20 -6.85 -8.61 22.59
C PHE A 20 -6.59 -10.10 22.33
N PHE A 21 -6.59 -10.92 23.37
CA PHE A 21 -6.36 -12.36 23.23
C PHE A 21 -7.65 -13.19 23.43
N ASN A 22 -8.81 -12.53 23.55
CA ASN A 22 -10.08 -13.20 23.76
C ASN A 22 -10.93 -13.17 22.47
N PHE A 23 -11.07 -14.33 21.84
CA PHE A 23 -11.85 -14.56 20.62
C PHE A 23 -13.08 -15.44 20.87
N TYR A 24 -13.50 -15.60 22.13
CA TYR A 24 -14.65 -16.41 22.50
C TYR A 24 -15.83 -15.55 22.92
N PHE A 25 -17.03 -15.95 22.51
CA PHE A 25 -18.26 -15.31 22.92
C PHE A 25 -18.48 -15.46 24.44
N THR A 26 -19.08 -14.44 25.03
CA THR A 26 -19.39 -14.44 26.48
C THR A 26 -20.49 -15.43 26.81
N SER A 27 -21.49 -15.57 25.93
CA SER A 27 -22.64 -16.46 26.06
C SER A 27 -22.91 -17.15 24.73
N ALA A 28 -23.33 -18.40 24.76
CA ALA A 28 -23.79 -19.13 23.59
C ALA A 28 -25.20 -18.73 23.14
N LEU A 29 -25.96 -18.06 23.98
CA LEU A 29 -27.36 -17.72 23.74
C LEU A 29 -27.57 -16.25 23.35
N THR A 30 -26.70 -15.35 23.80
CA THR A 30 -26.85 -13.91 23.58
C THR A 30 -25.52 -13.30 23.16
N SER A 31 -25.51 -12.56 22.05
CA SER A 31 -24.39 -11.75 21.64
C SER A 31 -24.46 -10.37 22.26
N THR A 32 -23.31 -9.85 22.69
CA THR A 32 -23.15 -8.50 23.21
C THR A 32 -22.29 -7.67 22.27
N ASP A 33 -22.38 -6.34 22.33
CA ASP A 33 -21.61 -5.41 21.49
C ASP A 33 -20.09 -5.54 21.70
N ALA A 34 -19.67 -6.03 22.86
CA ALA A 34 -18.27 -6.24 23.20
C ALA A 34 -17.72 -7.59 22.72
N ASP A 35 -18.56 -8.51 22.26
CA ASP A 35 -18.14 -9.85 21.82
C ASP A 35 -17.26 -9.81 20.55
N PRO A 36 -16.50 -10.88 20.27
CA PRO A 36 -15.67 -11.00 19.08
C PRO A 36 -16.48 -10.84 17.81
N ILE A 37 -15.85 -10.30 16.76
CA ILE A 37 -16.41 -10.22 15.41
C ILE A 37 -15.74 -11.32 14.57
N ASP A 38 -16.55 -12.09 13.86
CA ASP A 38 -16.10 -13.10 12.94
C ASP A 38 -16.99 -13.06 11.70
N ILE A 39 -16.44 -12.52 10.58
CA ILE A 39 -17.23 -12.21 9.40
C ILE A 39 -16.47 -12.58 8.12
N ASN A 40 -17.18 -13.27 7.22
CA ASN A 40 -16.63 -13.70 5.95
C ASN A 40 -16.87 -12.69 4.82
N CYS A 41 -15.91 -12.60 3.90
CA CYS A 41 -16.08 -11.88 2.65
C CYS A 41 -16.96 -12.71 1.71
N SER A 42 -18.16 -12.21 1.43
CA SER A 42 -19.02 -12.83 0.41
C SER A 42 -18.53 -12.44 -0.98
N SER A 43 -18.03 -13.41 -1.74
CA SER A 43 -17.53 -13.22 -3.10
C SER A 43 -17.90 -14.39 -4.00
N ILE A 44 -18.14 -14.11 -5.30
CA ILE A 44 -18.40 -15.15 -6.32
C ILE A 44 -17.12 -15.96 -6.62
N ARG A 45 -15.94 -15.34 -6.43
CA ARG A 45 -14.64 -15.99 -6.60
C ARG A 45 -14.00 -16.20 -5.22
N PRO A 46 -13.22 -17.26 -5.02
CA PRO A 46 -12.47 -17.42 -3.79
C PRO A 46 -11.61 -16.18 -3.52
N ALA A 47 -11.84 -15.53 -2.39
CA ALA A 47 -11.12 -14.34 -1.98
C ALA A 47 -10.25 -14.69 -0.77
N VAL A 48 -8.94 -14.79 -0.98
CA VAL A 48 -7.98 -14.89 0.12
C VAL A 48 -7.48 -13.51 0.43
N LEU A 49 -7.73 -13.04 1.65
CA LEU A 49 -7.31 -11.75 2.13
C LEU A 49 -5.82 -11.78 2.47
N HIS A 50 -5.07 -10.80 2.00
CA HIS A 50 -3.63 -10.68 2.20
C HIS A 50 -3.23 -9.44 2.96
N ALA A 51 -3.91 -8.31 2.72
CA ALA A 51 -3.56 -7.04 3.33
C ALA A 51 -4.80 -6.25 3.77
N VAL A 52 -4.59 -5.33 4.70
CA VAL A 52 -5.61 -4.40 5.20
C VAL A 52 -5.03 -3.00 5.30
N ILE A 53 -5.78 -2.01 4.83
CA ILE A 53 -5.43 -0.59 4.96
C ILE A 53 -6.60 0.13 5.61
N PRO A 54 -6.36 0.90 6.69
CA PRO A 54 -7.37 1.75 7.28
C PRO A 54 -7.71 2.92 6.34
N SER A 55 -8.97 3.25 6.24
CA SER A 55 -9.47 4.42 5.52
C SER A 55 -10.48 5.18 6.39
N ALA A 56 -10.85 6.39 5.96
CA ALA A 56 -11.85 7.19 6.66
C ALA A 56 -13.24 6.51 6.75
N GLN A 57 -13.53 5.58 5.82
CA GLN A 57 -14.82 4.89 5.74
C GLN A 57 -14.80 3.51 6.42
N GLY A 58 -13.64 2.99 6.78
CA GLY A 58 -13.50 1.65 7.36
C GLY A 58 -12.15 1.02 7.00
N LEU A 59 -12.11 -0.31 7.02
CA LEU A 59 -10.93 -1.09 6.66
C LEU A 59 -11.06 -1.59 5.23
N ILE A 60 -10.13 -1.21 4.37
CA ILE A 60 -10.05 -1.74 3.02
C ILE A 60 -9.23 -3.03 3.06
N LEU A 61 -9.83 -4.10 2.60
CA LEU A 61 -9.28 -5.44 2.59
C LEU A 61 -8.90 -5.82 1.17
N PHE A 62 -7.70 -6.31 1.00
CA PHE A 62 -7.18 -6.70 -0.30
C PHE A 62 -7.09 -8.21 -0.42
N SER A 63 -7.68 -8.74 -1.49
CA SER A 63 -7.45 -10.10 -1.97
C SER A 63 -6.79 -10.07 -3.33
N LYS A 64 -6.32 -11.23 -3.79
CA LYS A 64 -5.68 -11.34 -5.11
C LYS A 64 -6.57 -10.85 -6.26
N ASN A 65 -7.89 -11.02 -6.17
CA ASN A 65 -8.81 -10.79 -7.30
C ASN A 65 -9.81 -9.67 -7.06
N GLN A 66 -9.93 -9.20 -5.82
CA GLN A 66 -10.99 -8.27 -5.44
C GLN A 66 -10.59 -7.49 -4.18
N GLN A 67 -11.11 -6.27 -4.07
CA GLN A 67 -10.98 -5.43 -2.88
C GLN A 67 -12.35 -5.31 -2.20
N PHE A 68 -12.32 -5.32 -0.86
CA PHE A 68 -13.51 -5.19 -0.03
C PHE A 68 -13.33 -4.02 0.93
N ILE A 69 -14.43 -3.54 1.46
CA ILE A 69 -14.43 -2.63 2.59
C ILE A 69 -15.20 -3.27 3.74
N MET A 70 -14.61 -3.24 4.93
CA MET A 70 -15.25 -3.57 6.18
C MET A 70 -15.57 -2.29 6.93
N PHE A 71 -16.83 -2.09 7.25
CA PHE A 71 -17.32 -0.90 7.93
C PHE A 71 -18.44 -1.28 8.93
N SER A 72 -18.95 -0.31 9.63
CA SER A 72 -20.10 -0.48 10.53
C SER A 72 -21.31 0.24 9.95
N ASP A 73 -22.46 -0.45 9.93
CA ASP A 73 -23.76 0.18 9.60
C ASP A 73 -24.29 1.08 10.73
N ALA A 74 -23.66 1.00 11.90
CA ALA A 74 -24.00 1.80 13.09
C ALA A 74 -22.82 2.69 13.50
N GLU A 75 -23.04 3.58 14.45
CA GLU A 75 -21.99 4.46 14.99
C GLU A 75 -20.82 3.69 15.61
N ILE A 76 -21.09 2.49 16.13
CA ILE A 76 -20.09 1.63 16.79
C ILE A 76 -19.98 0.30 16.03
N LEU A 77 -18.75 -0.17 15.83
CA LEU A 77 -18.47 -1.49 15.25
C LEU A 77 -18.74 -2.59 16.29
N THR A 78 -19.79 -3.37 16.04
CA THR A 78 -20.25 -4.49 16.85
C THR A 78 -20.36 -5.77 16.01
N PRO A 79 -20.50 -6.94 16.61
CA PRO A 79 -20.73 -8.17 15.85
C PRO A 79 -21.96 -8.12 14.92
N SER A 80 -22.99 -7.34 15.33
CA SER A 80 -24.25 -7.21 14.58
C SER A 80 -24.23 -6.10 13.53
N SER A 81 -23.34 -5.09 13.68
CA SER A 81 -23.25 -3.94 12.75
C SER A 81 -22.08 -4.02 11.78
N ALA A 82 -21.18 -5.01 11.95
CA ALA A 82 -20.05 -5.21 11.05
C ALA A 82 -20.53 -5.72 9.70
N VAL A 83 -20.12 -5.05 8.62
CA VAL A 83 -20.45 -5.43 7.24
C VAL A 83 -19.19 -5.46 6.40
N ILE A 84 -19.06 -6.46 5.54
CA ILE A 84 -18.04 -6.51 4.49
C ILE A 84 -18.73 -6.48 3.13
N ARG A 85 -18.28 -5.58 2.26
CA ARG A 85 -18.80 -5.38 0.92
C ARG A 85 -17.66 -5.32 -0.09
N GLY A 86 -17.81 -5.95 -1.27
CA GLY A 86 -16.89 -5.79 -2.40
C GLY A 86 -17.00 -4.37 -2.99
N ILE A 87 -15.86 -3.75 -3.27
CA ILE A 87 -15.78 -2.38 -3.80
C ILE A 87 -15.13 -2.30 -5.18
N SER A 88 -14.24 -3.24 -5.50
CA SER A 88 -13.58 -3.29 -6.82
C SER A 88 -13.09 -4.70 -7.12
N ASN A 89 -12.83 -4.99 -8.43
CA ASN A 89 -12.44 -6.30 -8.93
C ASN A 89 -11.11 -6.21 -9.70
N TYR A 90 -10.12 -5.55 -9.13
CA TYR A 90 -8.79 -5.49 -9.71
C TYR A 90 -7.90 -6.60 -9.15
N GLU A 91 -7.07 -7.17 -10.02
CA GLU A 91 -6.06 -8.14 -9.59
C GLU A 91 -4.92 -7.43 -8.86
N MET A 92 -4.42 -8.04 -7.79
CA MET A 92 -3.30 -7.57 -6.99
C MET A 92 -2.25 -8.67 -6.85
N ASP A 93 -0.98 -8.30 -6.87
CA ASP A 93 0.09 -9.18 -6.47
C ASP A 93 0.09 -9.32 -4.94
N SER A 94 -0.24 -10.52 -4.46
CA SER A 94 -0.37 -10.80 -3.04
C SER A 94 0.96 -10.86 -2.28
N THR A 95 2.08 -10.77 -2.97
CA THR A 95 3.42 -10.75 -2.36
C THR A 95 3.88 -9.34 -1.99
N ILE A 96 3.16 -8.31 -2.48
CA ILE A 96 3.49 -6.91 -2.27
C ILE A 96 2.34 -6.22 -1.55
N ASP A 97 2.65 -5.66 -0.39
CA ASP A 97 1.65 -4.94 0.39
C ASP A 97 1.23 -3.65 -0.31
N PRO A 98 -0.07 -3.34 -0.34
CA PRO A 98 -0.56 -2.05 -0.80
C PRO A 98 -0.13 -0.95 0.17
N VAL A 99 0.03 0.27 -0.34
CA VAL A 99 0.46 1.43 0.45
C VAL A 99 -0.51 2.59 0.34
N ASP A 100 -0.68 3.31 1.45
CA ASP A 100 -1.48 4.53 1.51
C ASP A 100 -0.58 5.76 1.35
N VAL A 101 -1.03 6.71 0.52
CA VAL A 101 -0.38 8.01 0.31
C VAL A 101 -1.27 9.16 0.84
N GLY A 102 -2.26 8.82 1.65
CA GLY A 102 -3.21 9.76 2.25
C GLY A 102 -4.43 10.05 1.38
N THR A 103 -4.29 10.27 0.10
CA THR A 103 -5.41 10.52 -0.84
C THR A 103 -5.72 9.30 -1.72
N THR A 104 -4.74 8.43 -1.92
CA THR A 104 -4.83 7.24 -2.76
C THR A 104 -4.16 6.06 -2.11
N ILE A 105 -4.74 4.89 -2.28
CA ILE A 105 -4.12 3.62 -1.92
C ILE A 105 -3.54 3.02 -3.19
N ASN A 106 -2.25 2.72 -3.17
CA ASN A 106 -1.55 2.19 -4.32
C ASN A 106 -1.23 0.71 -4.12
N PHE A 107 -1.41 -0.08 -5.17
CA PHE A 107 -1.12 -1.50 -5.17
C PHE A 107 -0.60 -1.97 -6.53
N VAL A 108 0.08 -3.08 -6.52
CA VAL A 108 0.74 -3.66 -7.69
C VAL A 108 -0.05 -4.83 -8.22
N SER A 109 -0.10 -4.95 -9.54
CA SER A 109 -0.65 -6.12 -10.24
C SER A 109 0.36 -6.62 -11.26
N LYS A 110 0.69 -7.90 -11.19
CA LYS A 110 1.65 -8.54 -12.09
C LYS A 110 0.94 -9.11 -13.29
N THR A 111 1.39 -8.72 -14.49
CA THR A 111 1.00 -9.38 -15.73
C THR A 111 2.16 -10.25 -16.25
N PRO A 112 1.95 -11.13 -17.24
CA PRO A 112 3.04 -11.93 -17.80
C PRO A 112 4.17 -11.12 -18.44
N SER A 113 3.90 -9.88 -18.85
CA SER A 113 4.84 -9.07 -19.65
C SER A 113 5.34 -7.83 -18.94
N TYR A 114 4.61 -7.32 -17.95
CA TYR A 114 4.94 -6.08 -17.24
C TYR A 114 4.18 -5.97 -15.92
N THR A 115 4.60 -5.04 -15.11
CA THR A 115 3.93 -4.69 -13.84
C THR A 115 2.98 -3.51 -14.03
N ARG A 116 1.77 -3.61 -13.48
CA ARG A 116 0.82 -2.51 -13.38
C ARG A 116 0.84 -1.93 -11.98
N ILE A 117 0.72 -0.63 -11.89
CA ILE A 117 0.62 0.07 -10.61
C ILE A 117 -0.69 0.83 -10.60
N PHE A 118 -1.59 0.40 -9.72
CA PHE A 118 -2.89 1.01 -9.56
C PHE A 118 -2.91 2.00 -8.41
N GLY A 119 -3.52 3.14 -8.63
CA GLY A 119 -3.92 4.08 -7.61
C GLY A 119 -5.44 4.03 -7.43
N MET A 120 -5.89 3.67 -6.25
CA MET A 120 -7.29 3.60 -5.85
C MET A 120 -7.64 4.80 -4.98
N GLN A 121 -8.60 5.59 -5.40
CA GLN A 121 -9.10 6.75 -4.67
C GLN A 121 -10.50 6.47 -4.15
N THR A 122 -10.67 6.49 -2.85
CA THR A 122 -11.98 6.44 -2.20
C THR A 122 -12.52 7.86 -2.06
N ARG A 123 -13.62 8.16 -2.71
CA ARG A 123 -14.26 9.49 -2.64
C ARG A 123 -15.56 9.42 -1.85
N GLY A 124 -15.57 10.09 -0.68
CA GLY A 124 -16.77 10.35 0.08
C GLY A 124 -17.68 9.14 0.28
N SER A 125 -18.96 9.31 -0.01
CA SER A 125 -20.00 8.28 0.12
C SER A 125 -20.19 7.41 -1.13
N GLU A 126 -19.31 7.50 -2.14
CA GLU A 126 -19.43 6.69 -3.34
C GLU A 126 -19.21 5.19 -3.01
N GLU A 127 -20.05 4.34 -3.57
CA GLU A 127 -20.01 2.90 -3.31
C GLU A 127 -18.79 2.22 -3.92
N SER A 128 -18.24 2.79 -4.99
CA SER A 128 -17.11 2.21 -5.72
C SER A 128 -15.97 3.22 -5.84
N PRO A 129 -14.74 2.84 -5.46
CA PRO A 129 -13.59 3.69 -5.61
C PRO A 129 -13.22 3.89 -7.08
N VAL A 130 -12.62 5.02 -7.40
CA VAL A 130 -11.99 5.24 -8.71
C VAL A 130 -10.61 4.60 -8.70
N VAL A 131 -10.37 3.67 -9.63
CA VAL A 131 -9.07 3.01 -9.79
C VAL A 131 -8.44 3.43 -11.11
N MET A 132 -7.21 3.91 -11.05
CA MET A 132 -6.44 4.37 -12.21
C MET A 132 -5.13 3.59 -12.30
N ASP A 133 -4.75 3.19 -13.50
CA ASP A 133 -3.42 2.63 -13.76
C ASP A 133 -2.43 3.80 -13.95
N ILE A 134 -1.68 4.12 -12.90
CA ILE A 134 -0.68 5.19 -12.89
C ILE A 134 0.63 4.77 -13.54
N GLY A 135 0.87 3.46 -13.71
CA GLY A 135 2.03 2.90 -14.39
C GLY A 135 1.87 2.77 -15.90
N LYS A 136 0.67 3.02 -16.47
CA LYS A 136 0.36 2.72 -17.86
C LYS A 136 1.30 3.39 -18.88
N ILE A 137 1.76 4.61 -18.60
CA ILE A 137 2.62 5.38 -19.51
C ILE A 137 4.08 4.89 -19.46
N VAL A 138 4.47 4.27 -18.34
CA VAL A 138 5.84 3.84 -18.04
C VAL A 138 5.95 2.34 -17.86
N SER A 139 5.02 1.57 -18.41
CA SER A 139 4.89 0.13 -18.18
C SER A 139 6.13 -0.68 -18.62
N GLU A 140 6.89 -0.22 -19.61
CA GLU A 140 8.13 -0.87 -20.06
C GLU A 140 9.36 -0.40 -19.27
N TRP A 141 9.24 0.69 -18.53
CA TRP A 141 10.33 1.28 -17.77
C TRP A 141 10.36 0.82 -16.31
N VAL A 142 9.19 0.53 -15.73
CA VAL A 142 9.04 -0.02 -14.37
C VAL A 142 9.50 -1.48 -14.36
N PRO A 143 10.13 -1.97 -13.27
CA PRO A 143 10.62 -3.34 -13.19
C PRO A 143 9.52 -4.38 -13.43
N ASP A 144 9.86 -5.45 -14.12
CA ASP A 144 8.96 -6.56 -14.42
C ASP A 144 8.50 -7.30 -13.15
N THR A 145 9.35 -7.30 -12.12
CA THR A 145 9.05 -7.85 -10.81
C THR A 145 9.36 -6.80 -9.76
N VAL A 146 8.32 -6.33 -9.10
CA VAL A 146 8.46 -5.41 -7.96
C VAL A 146 8.72 -6.23 -6.71
N ASN A 147 9.71 -5.83 -5.92
CA ASN A 147 10.05 -6.48 -4.65
C ASN A 147 9.36 -5.80 -3.48
N SER A 148 9.18 -4.48 -3.54
CA SER A 148 8.45 -3.72 -2.52
C SER A 148 7.90 -2.42 -3.09
N LEU A 149 6.79 -1.99 -2.51
CA LEU A 149 6.15 -0.69 -2.74
C LEU A 149 6.24 0.10 -1.43
N LEU A 150 6.71 1.33 -1.52
CA LEU A 150 6.93 2.23 -0.39
C LEU A 150 6.12 3.49 -0.57
N SER A 151 5.75 4.15 0.52
CA SER A 151 5.03 5.43 0.45
C SER A 151 5.56 6.45 1.44
N SER A 152 5.45 7.72 1.06
CA SER A 152 5.56 8.87 1.94
C SER A 152 4.35 9.78 1.72
N PRO A 153 3.33 9.68 2.57
CA PRO A 153 2.14 10.53 2.47
C PRO A 153 2.47 12.02 2.57
N GLN A 154 3.42 12.39 3.43
CA GLN A 154 3.83 13.78 3.64
C GLN A 154 4.46 14.39 2.39
N ASN A 155 5.22 13.60 1.63
CA ASN A 155 5.87 14.02 0.40
C ASN A 155 5.04 13.71 -0.85
N SER A 156 3.86 13.13 -0.70
CA SER A 156 2.96 12.72 -1.79
C SER A 156 3.68 11.88 -2.84
N LEU A 157 4.46 10.91 -2.40
CA LEU A 157 5.23 10.03 -3.26
C LEU A 157 5.05 8.55 -2.93
N ILE A 158 5.18 7.72 -3.96
CA ILE A 158 5.44 6.29 -3.86
C ILE A 158 6.79 5.99 -4.46
N ALA A 159 7.48 5.02 -3.91
CA ALA A 159 8.71 4.49 -4.45
C ALA A 159 8.61 2.97 -4.57
N LEU A 160 9.25 2.41 -5.57
CA LEU A 160 9.30 0.97 -5.77
C LEU A 160 10.67 0.57 -6.33
N TYR A 161 11.07 -0.63 -6.03
CA TYR A 161 12.24 -1.26 -6.60
C TYR A 161 11.95 -2.72 -6.90
N GLY A 162 12.75 -3.31 -7.75
CA GLY A 162 12.55 -4.69 -8.15
C GLY A 162 13.54 -5.15 -9.20
N ASP A 163 13.33 -6.35 -9.70
CA ASP A 163 14.23 -7.00 -10.64
C ASP A 163 13.77 -6.74 -12.07
N ASN A 164 14.67 -6.26 -12.90
CA ASN A 164 14.46 -6.10 -14.33
C ASN A 164 14.88 -7.36 -15.09
N ARG A 165 14.13 -7.72 -16.14
CA ARG A 165 14.50 -8.81 -17.05
C ARG A 165 15.76 -8.51 -17.86
N SER A 166 16.06 -7.25 -18.05
CA SER A 166 17.23 -6.82 -18.81
C SER A 166 18.46 -6.94 -17.92
N ALA A 167 19.38 -7.80 -18.29
CA ALA A 167 20.69 -7.92 -17.64
C ALA A 167 21.56 -6.64 -17.75
N TYR A 168 21.09 -5.63 -18.45
CA TYR A 168 21.77 -4.36 -18.68
C TYR A 168 21.36 -3.25 -17.71
N GLU A 169 20.20 -3.38 -17.09
CA GLU A 169 19.75 -2.47 -16.04
C GLU A 169 19.89 -3.18 -14.70
N GLY A 170 20.84 -2.76 -13.88
CA GLY A 170 21.08 -3.36 -12.59
C GLY A 170 19.90 -3.11 -11.63
N ASP A 171 19.78 -3.94 -10.59
CA ASP A 171 18.77 -3.85 -9.53
C ASP A 171 19.03 -2.68 -8.56
N ASN A 172 19.69 -1.63 -9.08
CA ASN A 172 20.10 -0.44 -8.32
C ASN A 172 19.16 0.76 -8.52
N ASN A 173 18.12 0.62 -9.35
CA ASN A 173 17.17 1.69 -9.62
C ASN A 173 16.00 1.68 -8.65
N MET A 174 15.75 2.84 -8.05
CA MET A 174 14.55 3.14 -7.29
C MET A 174 13.63 4.00 -8.16
N TYR A 175 12.46 3.50 -8.49
CA TYR A 175 11.46 4.19 -9.31
C TYR A 175 10.51 4.95 -8.41
N ILE A 176 10.32 6.23 -8.67
CA ILE A 176 9.57 7.12 -7.82
C ILE A 176 8.46 7.80 -8.63
N PHE A 177 7.25 7.74 -8.10
CA PHE A 177 6.13 8.52 -8.61
C PHE A 177 5.77 9.59 -7.59
N LYS A 178 5.82 10.84 -8.00
CA LYS A 178 5.48 11.99 -7.16
C LYS A 178 4.29 12.73 -7.73
N THR A 179 3.39 13.12 -6.86
CA THR A 179 2.23 13.94 -7.19
C THR A 179 2.29 15.27 -6.48
N TYR A 180 1.72 16.29 -7.11
CA TYR A 180 1.51 17.59 -6.50
C TYR A 180 0.07 18.03 -6.73
N SER A 181 -0.65 18.25 -5.63
CA SER A 181 -2.06 18.64 -5.63
C SER A 181 -2.25 19.90 -4.81
N VAL A 182 -3.18 20.75 -5.25
CA VAL A 182 -3.63 21.91 -4.48
C VAL A 182 -5.14 21.76 -4.28
N GLY A 183 -5.57 21.52 -3.06
CA GLY A 183 -6.92 21.07 -2.75
C GLY A 183 -7.23 19.76 -3.48
N ASP A 184 -8.40 19.69 -4.11
CA ASP A 184 -8.84 18.49 -4.84
C ASP A 184 -8.27 18.38 -6.26
N LYS A 185 -7.49 19.37 -6.70
CA LYS A 185 -6.95 19.40 -8.06
C LYS A 185 -5.51 18.92 -8.10
N MET A 186 -5.29 17.80 -8.81
CA MET A 186 -3.94 17.34 -9.16
C MET A 186 -3.36 18.27 -10.23
N LEU A 187 -2.24 18.92 -9.93
CA LEU A 187 -1.58 19.87 -10.82
C LEU A 187 -0.44 19.23 -11.59
N MET A 188 0.28 18.29 -10.97
CA MET A 188 1.43 17.65 -11.57
C MET A 188 1.56 16.21 -11.05
N GLN A 189 2.01 15.33 -11.94
CA GLN A 189 2.43 13.98 -11.63
C GLN A 189 3.63 13.62 -12.50
N ALA A 190 4.61 12.98 -11.90
CA ALA A 190 5.83 12.62 -12.62
C ALA A 190 6.41 11.30 -12.09
N TRP A 191 6.94 10.51 -13.02
CA TRP A 191 7.80 9.38 -12.75
C TRP A 191 9.25 9.78 -12.94
N PHE A 192 10.14 9.32 -12.05
CA PHE A 192 11.60 9.46 -12.17
C PHE A 192 12.27 8.31 -11.43
N ASN A 193 13.56 8.11 -11.65
CA ASN A 193 14.33 7.12 -10.92
C ASN A 193 15.53 7.73 -10.20
N TRP A 194 15.92 7.08 -9.11
CA TRP A 194 17.21 7.28 -8.47
C TRP A 194 18.05 6.04 -8.68
N GLU A 195 19.26 6.23 -9.16
CA GLU A 195 20.26 5.20 -9.26
C GLU A 195 21.07 5.17 -7.97
N LEU A 196 20.98 4.07 -7.23
CA LEU A 196 21.69 3.87 -5.98
C LEU A 196 23.07 3.26 -6.23
N PRO A 197 24.03 3.38 -5.29
CA PRO A 197 25.41 2.92 -5.50
C PRO A 197 25.60 1.40 -5.54
N GLY A 198 24.53 0.62 -5.40
CA GLY A 198 24.56 -0.84 -5.44
C GLY A 198 23.17 -1.44 -5.52
N ASN A 199 23.09 -2.75 -5.69
CA ASN A 199 21.83 -3.47 -5.81
C ASN A 199 20.98 -3.32 -4.54
N ILE A 200 19.72 -2.96 -4.71
CA ILE A 200 18.80 -2.70 -3.60
C ILE A 200 18.31 -4.04 -3.04
N GLN A 201 18.66 -4.34 -1.79
CA GLN A 201 18.20 -5.53 -1.10
C GLN A 201 16.94 -5.27 -0.28
N HIS A 202 16.86 -4.09 0.33
CA HIS A 202 15.69 -3.65 1.08
C HIS A 202 15.66 -2.13 1.12
N ALA A 203 14.44 -1.58 1.15
CA ALA A 203 14.23 -0.16 1.37
C ALA A 203 12.99 0.07 2.21
N SER A 204 12.98 1.15 2.96
CA SER A 204 11.85 1.63 3.73
C SER A 204 11.85 3.15 3.81
N ILE A 205 10.68 3.74 4.00
CA ILE A 205 10.55 5.17 4.24
C ILE A 205 10.01 5.36 5.65
N ASP A 206 10.71 6.16 6.43
CA ASP A 206 10.26 6.60 7.74
C ASP A 206 10.24 8.13 7.76
N SER A 207 9.04 8.67 7.91
CA SER A 207 8.78 10.12 7.83
C SER A 207 9.30 10.71 6.52
N ASP A 208 10.35 11.53 6.60
CA ASP A 208 10.98 12.22 5.47
C ASP A 208 12.32 11.62 5.05
N THR A 209 12.63 10.42 5.51
CA THR A 209 13.90 9.75 5.21
C THR A 209 13.66 8.40 4.59
N MET A 210 14.24 8.18 3.42
CA MET A 210 14.33 6.87 2.81
C MET A 210 15.60 6.18 3.29
N TRP A 211 15.44 4.97 3.81
CA TRP A 211 16.51 4.08 4.21
C TRP A 211 16.61 2.94 3.21
N SER A 212 17.81 2.62 2.76
CA SER A 212 18.02 1.52 1.84
C SER A 212 19.25 0.71 2.22
N VAL A 213 19.12 -0.61 2.15
CA VAL A 213 20.24 -1.54 2.24
C VAL A 213 20.65 -1.90 0.82
N VAL A 214 21.85 -1.54 0.46
CA VAL A 214 22.42 -1.82 -0.87
C VAL A 214 23.59 -2.77 -0.78
N GLU A 215 23.70 -3.66 -1.78
CA GLU A 215 24.84 -4.53 -1.94
C GLU A 215 25.77 -3.96 -3.02
N TYR A 216 26.99 -3.67 -2.62
CA TYR A 216 28.03 -3.20 -3.51
C TYR A 216 29.32 -4.00 -3.30
N LYS A 217 29.82 -4.66 -4.37
CA LYS A 217 31.04 -5.50 -4.32
C LYS A 217 31.02 -6.54 -3.20
N GLY A 218 29.89 -7.20 -2.98
CA GLY A 218 29.73 -8.24 -1.98
C GLY A 218 29.67 -7.72 -0.51
N LYS A 219 29.45 -6.42 -0.32
CA LYS A 219 29.27 -5.79 0.99
C LYS A 219 27.91 -5.13 1.06
N TYR A 220 27.22 -5.31 2.19
CA TYR A 220 25.97 -4.63 2.49
C TYR A 220 26.22 -3.32 3.20
N THR A 221 25.59 -2.27 2.72
CA THR A 221 25.72 -0.92 3.26
C THR A 221 24.34 -0.33 3.47
N LEU A 222 24.09 0.24 4.64
CA LEU A 222 22.89 1.04 4.92
C LEU A 222 23.15 2.46 4.45
N ILE A 223 22.28 2.96 3.59
CA ILE A 223 22.30 4.36 3.11
C ILE A 223 20.97 5.04 3.46
N SER A 224 21.00 6.35 3.59
CA SER A 224 19.83 7.17 3.81
C SER A 224 19.78 8.33 2.84
N ALA A 225 18.57 8.71 2.43
CA ALA A 225 18.32 9.88 1.60
C ALA A 225 17.18 10.69 2.19
N SER A 226 17.37 12.00 2.33
CA SER A 226 16.30 12.91 2.75
C SER A 226 15.35 13.15 1.59
N LEU A 227 14.04 13.08 1.87
CA LEU A 227 12.97 13.39 0.93
C LEU A 227 12.52 14.86 1.01
N THR A 228 12.97 15.57 2.04
CA THR A 228 12.70 17.01 2.19
C THR A 228 13.69 17.82 1.37
N GLN A 229 13.16 18.75 0.58
CA GLN A 229 13.97 19.80 -0.04
C GLN A 229 13.92 21.05 0.82
N THR A 230 15.07 21.51 1.28
CA THR A 230 15.19 22.85 1.84
C THR A 230 15.54 23.84 0.74
N PRO A 231 14.92 25.04 0.71
CA PRO A 231 15.22 26.05 -0.33
C PRO A 231 16.67 26.52 -0.37
N GLU A 232 17.42 26.25 0.70
CA GLU A 232 18.81 26.66 0.89
C GLU A 232 19.82 25.59 0.43
N GLU A 233 19.38 24.35 0.19
CA GLU A 233 20.25 23.29 -0.30
C GLU A 233 20.52 23.46 -1.79
N LYS A 234 21.79 23.58 -2.15
CA LYS A 234 22.21 23.51 -3.55
C LYS A 234 21.94 22.09 -4.06
N ILE A 235 21.13 21.97 -5.08
CA ILE A 235 20.75 20.68 -5.67
C ILE A 235 21.93 20.00 -6.36
N ILE A 236 22.91 20.77 -6.83
CA ILE A 236 24.12 20.25 -7.51
C ILE A 236 25.31 21.14 -7.15
N GLU A 237 26.32 20.58 -6.50
CA GLU A 237 27.68 21.11 -6.55
C GLU A 237 28.44 20.29 -7.59
N THR A 238 28.70 20.87 -8.73
CA THR A 238 29.66 20.29 -9.68
C THR A 238 31.06 20.52 -9.13
N SER A 239 31.97 19.56 -9.34
CA SER A 239 33.38 19.65 -8.93
C SER A 239 34.10 20.87 -9.50
N ASP A 240 33.51 21.55 -10.43
CA ASP A 240 34.07 22.66 -11.21
C ASP A 240 33.54 24.04 -10.73
N GLY A 241 32.68 24.08 -9.70
CA GLY A 241 32.17 25.33 -9.12
C GLY A 241 31.23 26.12 -10.05
N GLN A 242 30.58 25.46 -11.02
CA GLN A 242 29.58 26.07 -11.90
C GLN A 242 28.16 25.63 -11.54
#